data_d9c6daa5a1ee38058a777f2402a50c53
#
_entry.id   d9c6daa5a1ee38058a777f2402a50c53
#
_cell.length_a   1.000
_cell.length_b   1.000
_cell.length_c   1.000
_cell.angle_alpha   90.00
_cell.angle_beta   90.00
_cell.angle_gamma   90.00
#
_symmetry.space_group_name_H-M   'P 1'
#
loop_
_entity.id
_entity.type
_entity.pdbx_description
1 polymer ?
#
loop_
_entity_poly.entity_id
_entity_poly.type
_entity_poly.pdbx_seq_one_letter_code
_entity_poly.pdbx_strand_id
1 'polypeptide(L)'
;QKGATPDMITQMDSWLGKYALLTANRYKKADSQYPGTGAAGGMGFAFLSYMNAELRSGVQIVLEETKLEEYIRNADIVVTGEGCLDGQSVMGKAPIGVAALAKKHHKKVIAFAGCVTEDAKVCNQNGIDAFFPILRNVVTREEAMDTDNAHRNMTDTAEQVFRLIKEIMNEA
;
A
#
# COMPACT_ATOMS: atom_id res chain seq x y z
N GLN A 1 3.49 5.32 -16.15
CA GLN A 1 3.90 5.94 -14.88
C GLN A 1 5.43 5.97 -14.70
N LYS A 2 6.17 5.06 -15.30
CA LYS A 2 7.62 4.92 -15.12
C LYS A 2 8.36 5.20 -16.42
N GLY A 3 8.44 6.48 -16.81
CA GLY A 3 9.24 6.94 -17.93
C GLY A 3 8.56 6.97 -19.29
N ALA A 4 7.27 6.65 -19.38
CA ALA A 4 6.52 6.79 -20.63
C ALA A 4 6.02 8.24 -20.80
N THR A 5 6.09 8.76 -22.04
CA THR A 5 5.46 10.03 -22.40
C THR A 5 3.93 9.85 -22.55
N PRO A 6 3.13 10.94 -22.50
CA PRO A 6 1.68 10.86 -22.72
C PRO A 6 1.29 10.17 -24.03
N ASP A 7 2.02 10.44 -25.12
CA ASP A 7 1.77 9.82 -26.42
C ASP A 7 2.08 8.31 -26.40
N MET A 8 3.16 7.92 -25.74
CA MET A 8 3.50 6.51 -25.54
C MET A 8 2.43 5.79 -24.73
N ILE A 9 1.92 6.41 -23.66
CA ILE A 9 0.84 5.83 -22.84
C ILE A 9 -0.39 5.56 -23.71
N THR A 10 -0.84 6.54 -24.48
CA THR A 10 -1.99 6.42 -25.37
C THR A 10 -1.80 5.30 -26.40
N GLN A 11 -0.62 5.22 -26.99
CA GLN A 11 -0.32 4.20 -27.99
C GLN A 11 -0.23 2.79 -27.39
N MET A 12 0.42 2.65 -26.25
CA MET A 12 0.55 1.37 -25.52
C MET A 12 -0.81 0.86 -25.06
N ASP A 13 -1.69 1.75 -24.55
CA ASP A 13 -3.05 1.40 -24.17
C ASP A 13 -3.86 0.90 -25.35
N SER A 14 -3.77 1.58 -26.51
CA SER A 14 -4.39 1.12 -27.76
C SER A 14 -3.90 -0.26 -28.18
N TRP A 15 -2.60 -0.55 -28.07
CA TRP A 15 -2.05 -1.86 -28.40
C TRP A 15 -2.54 -2.96 -27.45
N LEU A 16 -2.58 -2.66 -26.14
CA LEU A 16 -3.12 -3.59 -25.14
C LEU A 16 -4.61 -3.88 -25.38
N GLY A 17 -5.40 -2.87 -25.75
CA GLY A 17 -6.80 -3.06 -26.11
C GLY A 17 -6.97 -3.99 -27.33
N LYS A 18 -6.20 -3.78 -28.39
CA LYS A 18 -6.19 -4.66 -29.57
C LYS A 18 -5.75 -6.08 -29.23
N TYR A 19 -4.71 -6.22 -28.43
CA TYR A 19 -4.24 -7.51 -27.96
C TYR A 19 -5.31 -8.25 -27.14
N ALA A 20 -6.00 -7.56 -26.24
CA ALA A 20 -7.10 -8.13 -25.47
C ALA A 20 -8.23 -8.65 -26.35
N LEU A 21 -8.65 -7.88 -27.36
CA LEU A 21 -9.68 -8.30 -28.32
C LEU A 21 -9.26 -9.54 -29.14
N LEU A 22 -8.02 -9.55 -29.64
CA LEU A 22 -7.48 -10.71 -30.38
C LEU A 22 -7.42 -11.97 -29.52
N THR A 23 -7.07 -11.80 -28.25
CA THR A 23 -6.99 -12.91 -27.30
C THR A 23 -8.38 -13.43 -26.94
N ALA A 24 -9.34 -12.55 -26.66
CA ALA A 24 -10.72 -12.93 -26.34
C ALA A 24 -11.40 -13.74 -27.45
N ASN A 25 -11.06 -13.48 -28.73
CA ASN A 25 -11.56 -14.25 -29.83
C ASN A 25 -11.10 -15.72 -29.84
N ARG A 26 -9.98 -16.03 -29.18
CA ARG A 26 -9.38 -17.37 -29.14
C ARG A 26 -9.56 -18.09 -27.80
N TYR A 27 -9.59 -17.33 -26.70
CA TYR A 27 -9.56 -17.87 -25.35
C TYR A 27 -10.75 -17.35 -24.55
N LYS A 28 -11.70 -18.22 -24.24
CA LYS A 28 -12.94 -17.86 -23.52
C LYS A 28 -12.70 -17.27 -22.11
N LYS A 29 -11.53 -17.53 -21.53
CA LYS A 29 -11.12 -17.00 -20.20
C LYS A 29 -10.45 -15.62 -20.28
N ALA A 30 -10.23 -15.09 -21.47
CA ALA A 30 -9.61 -13.80 -21.63
C ALA A 30 -10.62 -12.69 -21.31
N ASP A 31 -10.56 -12.21 -20.09
CA ASP A 31 -11.37 -11.10 -19.58
C ASP A 31 -10.46 -9.92 -19.22
N SER A 32 -10.47 -8.87 -20.05
CA SER A 32 -9.67 -7.66 -19.83
C SER A 32 -10.20 -6.77 -18.70
N GLN A 33 -11.43 -7.02 -18.25
CA GLN A 33 -12.05 -6.27 -17.16
C GLN A 33 -11.82 -6.94 -15.79
N TYR A 34 -11.26 -8.15 -15.78
CA TYR A 34 -10.96 -8.81 -14.51
C TYR A 34 -9.93 -8.01 -13.70
N PRO A 35 -10.18 -7.79 -12.40
CA PRO A 35 -9.27 -7.01 -11.56
C PRO A 35 -7.83 -7.54 -11.58
N GLY A 36 -6.87 -6.65 -11.82
CA GLY A 36 -5.44 -7.01 -11.87
C GLY A 36 -4.90 -7.34 -13.28
N THR A 37 -5.73 -7.42 -14.30
CA THR A 37 -5.29 -7.72 -15.67
C THR A 37 -4.34 -6.66 -16.25
N GLY A 38 -4.48 -5.41 -15.85
CA GLY A 38 -3.58 -4.32 -16.25
C GLY A 38 -2.21 -4.34 -15.54
N ALA A 39 -2.03 -5.17 -14.51
CA ALA A 39 -0.80 -5.21 -13.73
C ALA A 39 0.42 -5.52 -14.63
N ALA A 40 1.54 -4.83 -14.34
CA ALA A 40 2.80 -4.96 -15.06
C ALA A 40 2.65 -4.81 -16.59
N GLY A 41 1.86 -3.81 -17.01
CA GLY A 41 1.67 -3.53 -18.45
C GLY A 41 0.89 -4.61 -19.21
N GLY A 42 -0.10 -5.24 -18.56
CA GLY A 42 -0.94 -6.28 -19.15
C GLY A 42 -0.43 -7.71 -18.95
N MET A 43 0.64 -7.91 -18.18
CA MET A 43 1.14 -9.26 -17.87
C MET A 43 0.12 -10.07 -17.07
N GLY A 44 -0.64 -9.43 -16.17
CA GLY A 44 -1.76 -10.05 -15.46
C GLY A 44 -2.79 -10.65 -16.43
N PHE A 45 -3.16 -9.92 -17.47
CA PHE A 45 -4.05 -10.43 -18.52
C PHE A 45 -3.48 -11.66 -19.24
N ALA A 46 -2.17 -11.63 -19.57
CA ALA A 46 -1.53 -12.75 -20.22
C ALA A 46 -1.55 -14.01 -19.34
N PHE A 47 -1.18 -13.90 -18.07
CA PHE A 47 -1.22 -15.03 -17.15
C PHE A 47 -2.64 -15.59 -16.95
N LEU A 48 -3.62 -14.71 -16.79
CA LEU A 48 -5.03 -15.12 -16.69
C LEU A 48 -5.48 -15.88 -17.94
N SER A 49 -5.19 -15.33 -19.13
CA SER A 49 -5.71 -15.84 -20.40
C SER A 49 -5.04 -17.12 -20.87
N TYR A 50 -3.70 -17.22 -20.74
CA TYR A 50 -2.92 -18.32 -21.35
C TYR A 50 -2.47 -19.38 -20.34
N MET A 51 -2.28 -19.01 -19.08
CA MET A 51 -1.71 -19.90 -18.08
C MET A 51 -2.72 -20.34 -17.02
N ASN A 52 -3.97 -19.94 -17.15
CA ASN A 52 -5.03 -20.22 -16.18
C ASN A 52 -4.65 -19.78 -14.76
N ALA A 53 -3.88 -18.69 -14.65
CA ALA A 53 -3.45 -18.16 -13.37
C ALA A 53 -4.60 -17.46 -12.65
N GLU A 54 -4.54 -17.46 -11.34
CA GLU A 54 -5.39 -16.65 -10.47
C GLU A 54 -4.67 -15.32 -10.16
N LEU A 55 -5.35 -14.20 -10.36
CA LEU A 55 -4.83 -12.89 -10.00
C LEU A 55 -5.33 -12.52 -8.61
N ARG A 56 -4.39 -12.28 -7.70
CA ARG A 56 -4.69 -11.90 -6.32
C ARG A 56 -3.89 -10.67 -5.91
N SER A 57 -4.42 -9.90 -5.00
CA SER A 57 -3.69 -8.79 -4.38
C SER A 57 -2.44 -9.32 -3.66
N GLY A 58 -1.26 -8.78 -3.99
CA GLY A 58 -0.02 -9.16 -3.32
C GLY A 58 -0.05 -8.91 -1.81
N VAL A 59 -0.71 -7.84 -1.38
CA VAL A 59 -0.90 -7.55 0.05
C VAL A 59 -1.74 -8.65 0.71
N GLN A 60 -2.85 -9.06 0.10
CA GLN A 60 -3.68 -10.13 0.67
C GLN A 60 -2.92 -11.45 0.82
N ILE A 61 -2.14 -11.82 -0.20
CA ILE A 61 -1.31 -13.03 -0.14
C ILE A 61 -0.34 -12.95 1.05
N VAL A 62 0.36 -11.83 1.21
CA VAL A 62 1.31 -11.65 2.31
C VAL A 62 0.61 -11.71 3.67
N LEU A 63 -0.53 -11.04 3.82
CA LEU A 63 -1.30 -11.03 5.08
C LEU A 63 -1.78 -12.43 5.46
N GLU A 64 -2.22 -13.23 4.48
CA GLU A 64 -2.67 -14.62 4.68
C GLU A 64 -1.49 -15.54 5.02
N GLU A 65 -0.41 -15.52 4.23
CA GLU A 65 0.76 -16.39 4.42
C GLU A 65 1.49 -16.11 5.74
N THR A 66 1.53 -14.84 6.16
CA THR A 66 2.11 -14.47 7.46
C THR A 66 1.17 -14.71 8.63
N LYS A 67 -0.08 -15.08 8.37
CA LYS A 67 -1.15 -15.22 9.38
C LYS A 67 -1.29 -13.98 10.26
N LEU A 68 -1.09 -12.81 9.68
CA LEU A 68 -1.07 -11.55 10.42
C LEU A 68 -2.36 -11.31 11.21
N GLU A 69 -3.48 -11.84 10.75
CA GLU A 69 -4.77 -11.75 11.44
C GLU A 69 -4.73 -12.31 12.87
N GLU A 70 -4.00 -13.40 13.11
CA GLU A 70 -3.87 -14.01 14.44
C GLU A 70 -3.18 -13.08 15.43
N TYR A 71 -2.15 -12.35 14.96
CA TYR A 71 -1.44 -11.36 15.76
C TYR A 71 -2.28 -10.11 16.00
N ILE A 72 -2.98 -9.63 14.98
CA ILE A 72 -3.85 -8.45 15.08
C ILE A 72 -4.95 -8.65 16.11
N ARG A 73 -5.57 -9.84 16.19
CA ARG A 73 -6.62 -10.13 17.19
C ARG A 73 -6.17 -9.87 18.62
N ASN A 74 -4.91 -10.12 18.92
CA ASN A 74 -4.34 -10.01 20.26
C ASN A 74 -3.58 -8.68 20.50
N ALA A 75 -3.54 -7.80 19.51
CA ALA A 75 -2.90 -6.50 19.63
C ALA A 75 -3.87 -5.44 20.17
N ASP A 76 -3.38 -4.49 20.93
CA ASP A 76 -4.12 -3.29 21.33
C ASP A 76 -4.06 -2.22 20.22
N ILE A 77 -2.89 -2.10 19.60
CA ILE A 77 -2.59 -1.14 18.54
C ILE A 77 -1.86 -1.88 17.42
N VAL A 78 -2.24 -1.61 16.19
CA VAL A 78 -1.56 -2.09 14.99
C VAL A 78 -0.74 -0.96 14.40
N VAL A 79 0.54 -1.21 14.17
CA VAL A 79 1.47 -0.27 13.57
C VAL A 79 1.79 -0.72 12.16
N THR A 80 1.70 0.22 11.21
CA THR A 80 2.09 0.00 9.82
C THR A 80 2.88 1.19 9.29
N GLY A 81 3.36 1.14 8.06
CA GLY A 81 4.08 2.26 7.48
C GLY A 81 4.59 2.01 6.08
N GLU A 82 5.09 3.06 5.47
CA GLU A 82 5.74 3.04 4.17
C GLU A 82 6.70 4.24 4.00
N GLY A 83 7.47 4.27 2.92
CA GLY A 83 8.41 5.36 2.66
C GLY A 83 7.75 6.72 2.45
N CYS A 84 6.60 6.75 1.78
CA CYS A 84 5.82 7.97 1.60
C CYS A 84 4.33 7.64 1.58
N LEU A 85 3.58 8.20 2.52
CA LEU A 85 2.14 8.08 2.59
C LEU A 85 1.50 9.16 1.71
N ASP A 86 0.71 8.74 0.73
CA ASP A 86 0.11 9.59 -0.30
C ASP A 86 -1.31 9.11 -0.66
N GLY A 87 -1.98 9.83 -1.57
CA GLY A 87 -3.29 9.44 -2.08
C GLY A 87 -3.31 8.10 -2.83
N GLN A 88 -2.17 7.61 -3.31
CA GLN A 88 -2.08 6.30 -3.96
C GLN A 88 -1.95 5.15 -2.95
N SER A 89 -1.64 5.46 -1.70
CA SER A 89 -1.54 4.44 -0.64
C SER A 89 -2.83 3.65 -0.48
N VAL A 90 -4.00 4.29 -0.75
CA VAL A 90 -5.32 3.62 -0.70
C VAL A 90 -5.58 2.68 -1.88
N MET A 91 -4.74 2.67 -2.90
CA MET A 91 -4.88 1.80 -4.06
C MET A 91 -4.32 0.38 -3.84
N GLY A 92 -4.45 -0.16 -2.63
CA GLY A 92 -4.06 -1.53 -2.31
C GLY A 92 -2.61 -1.71 -1.88
N LYS A 93 -1.94 -0.63 -1.41
CA LYS A 93 -0.62 -0.74 -0.77
C LYS A 93 -0.71 -1.38 0.62
N ALA A 94 0.44 -1.87 1.12
CA ALA A 94 0.52 -2.60 2.38
C ALA A 94 -0.12 -1.90 3.58
N PRO A 95 0.08 -0.59 3.83
CA PRO A 95 -0.51 0.07 4.98
C PRO A 95 -2.03 -0.03 5.04
N ILE A 96 -2.69 0.12 3.91
CA ILE A 96 -4.16 0.05 3.84
C ILE A 96 -4.65 -1.39 3.96
N GLY A 97 -3.93 -2.37 3.40
CA GLY A 97 -4.26 -3.78 3.58
C GLY A 97 -4.21 -4.21 5.05
N VAL A 98 -3.16 -3.81 5.75
CA VAL A 98 -3.01 -4.02 7.21
C VAL A 98 -4.12 -3.30 7.98
N ALA A 99 -4.39 -2.05 7.64
CA ALA A 99 -5.44 -1.26 8.31
C ALA A 99 -6.83 -1.90 8.12
N ALA A 100 -7.17 -2.31 6.90
CA ALA A 100 -8.44 -2.97 6.62
C ALA A 100 -8.61 -4.26 7.43
N LEU A 101 -7.54 -5.06 7.55
CA LEU A 101 -7.57 -6.26 8.37
C LEU A 101 -7.72 -5.94 9.87
N ALA A 102 -7.00 -4.92 10.36
CA ALA A 102 -7.10 -4.48 11.74
C ALA A 102 -8.51 -3.96 12.10
N LYS A 103 -9.16 -3.24 11.17
CA LYS A 103 -10.52 -2.73 11.37
C LYS A 103 -11.58 -3.83 11.44
N LYS A 104 -11.40 -4.98 10.81
CA LYS A 104 -12.27 -6.15 11.01
C LYS A 104 -12.29 -6.60 12.47
N HIS A 105 -11.21 -6.36 13.22
CA HIS A 105 -11.05 -6.70 14.64
C HIS A 105 -11.15 -5.50 15.56
N HIS A 106 -11.71 -4.38 15.08
CA HIS A 106 -11.89 -3.13 15.84
C HIS A 106 -10.62 -2.58 16.48
N LYS A 107 -9.45 -2.86 15.86
CA LYS A 107 -8.16 -2.40 16.38
C LYS A 107 -7.84 -0.97 15.95
N LYS A 108 -7.10 -0.27 16.79
CA LYS A 108 -6.53 1.04 16.44
C LYS A 108 -5.32 0.85 15.54
N VAL A 109 -5.21 1.71 14.52
CA VAL A 109 -4.14 1.64 13.53
C VAL A 109 -3.41 2.96 13.46
N ILE A 110 -2.11 2.93 13.65
CA ILE A 110 -1.24 4.07 13.42
C ILE A 110 -0.24 3.74 12.30
N ALA A 111 0.15 4.75 11.54
CA ALA A 111 1.16 4.58 10.50
C ALA A 111 2.33 5.54 10.71
N PHE A 112 3.55 5.03 10.50
CA PHE A 112 4.74 5.84 10.36
C PHE A 112 5.16 5.91 8.89
N ALA A 113 5.58 7.07 8.42
CA ALA A 113 6.01 7.26 7.05
C ALA A 113 7.26 8.13 6.96
N GLY A 114 8.13 7.84 6.00
CA GLY A 114 9.28 8.70 5.71
C GLY A 114 8.83 10.11 5.38
N CYS A 115 7.85 10.24 4.50
CA CYS A 115 7.18 11.51 4.20
C CYS A 115 5.66 11.32 4.09
N VAL A 116 4.93 12.43 4.12
CA VAL A 116 3.47 12.46 4.03
C VAL A 116 3.09 13.60 3.09
N THR A 117 2.28 13.31 2.10
CA THR A 117 1.75 14.31 1.18
C THR A 117 0.44 14.91 1.68
N GLU A 118 0.00 16.01 1.09
CA GLU A 118 -1.22 16.72 1.51
C GLU A 118 -2.48 15.83 1.36
N ASP A 119 -2.53 15.00 0.32
CA ASP A 119 -3.63 14.09 0.01
C ASP A 119 -3.61 12.79 0.84
N ALA A 120 -2.57 12.54 1.66
CA ALA A 120 -2.49 11.38 2.55
C ALA A 120 -3.66 11.29 3.56
N LYS A 121 -4.38 12.38 3.79
CA LYS A 121 -5.57 12.41 4.65
C LYS A 121 -6.65 11.39 4.24
N VAL A 122 -6.66 10.99 2.98
CA VAL A 122 -7.56 9.92 2.50
C VAL A 122 -7.30 8.58 3.21
N CYS A 123 -6.09 8.35 3.73
CA CYS A 123 -5.75 7.15 4.47
C CYS A 123 -6.54 7.04 5.80
N ASN A 124 -6.90 8.16 6.42
CA ASN A 124 -7.74 8.15 7.61
C ASN A 124 -9.15 7.61 7.33
N GLN A 125 -9.69 7.88 6.15
CA GLN A 125 -10.99 7.35 5.72
C GLN A 125 -10.91 5.85 5.35
N ASN A 126 -9.69 5.33 5.19
CA ASN A 126 -9.40 3.96 4.77
C ASN A 126 -8.75 3.11 5.88
N GLY A 127 -9.01 3.46 7.15
CA GLY A 127 -8.72 2.62 8.30
C GLY A 127 -7.44 2.95 9.08
N ILE A 128 -6.65 3.93 8.66
CA ILE A 128 -5.53 4.45 9.46
C ILE A 128 -6.07 5.54 10.39
N ASP A 129 -6.06 5.30 11.72
CA ASP A 129 -6.59 6.27 12.69
C ASP A 129 -5.71 7.52 12.80
N ALA A 130 -4.39 7.34 12.75
CA ALA A 130 -3.42 8.44 12.75
C ALA A 130 -2.15 8.04 11.99
N PHE A 131 -1.48 9.01 11.39
CA PHE A 131 -0.19 8.79 10.74
C PHE A 131 0.81 9.89 11.12
N PHE A 132 2.08 9.52 11.16
CA PHE A 132 3.17 10.37 11.62
C PHE A 132 4.34 10.33 10.65
N PRO A 133 4.78 11.48 10.08
CA PRO A 133 6.02 11.54 9.35
C PRO A 133 7.18 11.39 10.33
N ILE A 134 8.21 10.63 9.94
CA ILE A 134 9.41 10.46 10.77
C ILE A 134 10.47 11.55 10.53
N LEU A 135 10.36 12.29 9.42
CA LEU A 135 11.24 13.43 9.17
C LEU A 135 10.87 14.58 10.12
N ARG A 136 11.79 14.91 11.02
CA ARG A 136 11.58 15.87 12.12
C ARG A 136 12.12 17.27 11.80
N ASN A 137 13.02 17.38 10.83
CA ASN A 137 13.66 18.62 10.42
C ASN A 137 13.59 18.77 8.90
N VAL A 138 13.88 19.98 8.43
CA VAL A 138 14.16 20.21 7.02
C VAL A 138 15.55 19.66 6.73
N VAL A 139 15.62 18.65 5.90
CA VAL A 139 16.85 17.94 5.54
C VAL A 139 16.94 17.76 4.03
N THR A 140 18.12 17.52 3.52
CA THR A 140 18.30 17.12 2.13
C THR A 140 17.73 15.71 1.88
N ARG A 141 17.48 15.36 0.61
CA ARG A 141 17.05 14.03 0.26
C ARG A 141 18.07 12.94 0.67
N GLU A 142 19.35 13.24 0.54
CA GLU A 142 20.44 12.35 0.91
C GLU A 142 20.43 12.06 2.41
N GLU A 143 20.31 13.10 3.23
CA GLU A 143 20.19 12.95 4.68
C GLU A 143 18.91 12.22 5.10
N ALA A 144 17.79 12.44 4.39
CA ALA A 144 16.52 11.74 4.65
C ALA A 144 16.61 10.24 4.33
N MET A 145 17.41 9.86 3.32
CA MET A 145 17.60 8.47 2.88
C MET A 145 18.75 7.76 3.57
N ASP A 146 19.53 8.48 4.40
CA ASP A 146 20.58 7.90 5.21
C ASP A 146 20.00 6.94 6.26
N THR A 147 20.54 5.74 6.33
CA THR A 147 20.02 4.65 7.19
C THR A 147 20.06 5.01 8.66
N ASP A 148 21.14 5.62 9.14
CA ASP A 148 21.30 5.97 10.56
C ASP A 148 20.36 7.11 10.95
N ASN A 149 20.15 8.07 10.06
CA ASN A 149 19.20 9.14 10.25
C ASN A 149 17.75 8.61 10.24
N ALA A 150 17.41 7.72 9.31
CA ALA A 150 16.10 7.10 9.24
C ALA A 150 15.78 6.27 10.50
N HIS A 151 16.74 5.47 10.96
CA HIS A 151 16.60 4.69 12.19
C HIS A 151 16.37 5.58 13.40
N ARG A 152 17.18 6.62 13.57
CA ARG A 152 17.08 7.57 14.69
C ARG A 152 15.74 8.32 14.66
N ASN A 153 15.33 8.83 13.48
CA ASN A 153 14.07 9.53 13.30
C ASN A 153 12.86 8.65 13.61
N MET A 154 12.90 7.39 13.16
CA MET A 154 11.83 6.42 13.45
C MET A 154 11.74 6.15 14.95
N THR A 155 12.88 5.88 15.61
CA THR A 155 12.94 5.60 17.04
C THR A 155 12.38 6.75 17.85
N ASP A 156 12.86 7.97 17.60
CA ASP A 156 12.44 9.16 18.34
C ASP A 156 10.96 9.47 18.11
N THR A 157 10.47 9.35 16.87
CA THR A 157 9.05 9.61 16.57
C THR A 157 8.17 8.56 17.23
N ALA A 158 8.51 7.28 17.12
CA ALA A 158 7.78 6.20 17.76
C ALA A 158 7.76 6.38 19.28
N GLU A 159 8.91 6.72 19.91
CA GLU A 159 8.95 6.98 21.34
C GLU A 159 7.94 8.04 21.78
N GLN A 160 7.89 9.20 21.08
CA GLN A 160 6.98 10.26 21.46
C GLN A 160 5.50 9.86 21.27
N VAL A 161 5.18 9.16 20.20
CA VAL A 161 3.82 8.67 19.96
C VAL A 161 3.40 7.69 21.05
N PHE A 162 4.26 6.73 21.40
CA PHE A 162 3.92 5.76 22.44
C PHE A 162 3.94 6.33 23.86
N ARG A 163 4.72 7.38 24.12
CA ARG A 163 4.62 8.15 25.37
C ARG A 163 3.22 8.78 25.51
N LEU A 164 2.75 9.44 24.45
CA LEU A 164 1.41 10.03 24.45
C LEU A 164 0.31 8.98 24.67
N ILE A 165 0.39 7.87 23.97
CA ILE A 165 -0.57 6.76 24.10
C ILE A 165 -0.57 6.23 25.55
N LYS A 166 0.59 6.04 26.14
CA LYS A 166 0.72 5.56 27.52
C LYS A 166 0.06 6.49 28.54
N GLU A 167 0.27 7.80 28.40
CA GLU A 167 -0.36 8.77 29.29
C GLU A 167 -1.89 8.73 29.17
N ILE A 168 -2.43 8.68 27.95
CA ILE A 168 -3.87 8.58 27.72
C ILE A 168 -4.46 7.28 28.30
N MET A 169 -3.74 6.16 28.16
CA MET A 169 -4.21 4.86 28.68
C MET A 169 -4.12 4.74 30.20
N ASN A 170 -3.23 5.48 30.84
CA ASN A 170 -3.11 5.50 32.31
C ASN A 170 -4.20 6.34 33.00
N GLU A 171 -4.85 7.23 32.26
CA GLU A 171 -5.93 8.09 32.78
C GLU A 171 -7.33 7.51 32.55
N ALA A 172 -7.44 6.42 31.78
CA ALA A 172 -8.69 5.75 31.41
C ALA A 172 -8.95 4.51 32.29
#